data_d0f0765019f69b44a0f93b89813fc0eb
#
_entry.id   d0f0765019f69b44a0f93b89813fc0eb
#
_cell.length_a   1.000
_cell.length_b   1.000
_cell.length_c   1.000
_cell.angle_alpha   90.00
_cell.angle_beta   90.00
_cell.angle_gamma   90.00
#
_symmetry.space_group_name_H-M   'P 1'
#
loop_
_entity.id
_entity.type
_entity.pdbx_description
1 polymer ?
#
loop_
_entity_poly.entity_id
_entity_poly.type
_entity_poly.pdbx_seq_one_letter_code
_entity_poly.pdbx_strand_id
1 'polypeptide(L)'
;MALVQWVPQLVGVALALLFATLIYVLWSRRAAKEEGEVLATLEDMAALGEVVPDTIHPVVDLNRCIGSGACVRACPEKFVLGIVGGQAKLINQLACVGHSACLSACPVDAIKLVFGSAERGVELPLLDPNFQTTRPGVYVIGELGGMGLIRNAVRQGRQAADHIVSGARRGGADAYDAVVVGAGPAGVSATLRLMEAGLRVLLLERDKVGGTIMHYPRAKVVMTGSLEFAMAGSVKRRTMSKEDLVALWAAIMERHGVPAKTDVMVQGVRQESDGVWSLETSVGSVRAANVVLALGRRGTPRKLEVPGEEQPKVHYTLVEPDPFASKHVLVVGGGNSAVETALALADFNRCASVAISYRRDAFARCRADNRRRIDEAVQTGKIRALLPSQIASINEREVVLTCGGRETRIQNDAVIVQIGGTAPAELLQTFGINVVTKRGEA
;
A
#
# COMPACT_ATOMS: atom_id res chain seq x y z
N MET A 1 -49.91 7.43 -57.93
CA MET A 1 -50.04 7.97 -56.56
C MET A 1 -49.42 7.03 -55.43
N ALA A 2 -49.25 5.75 -55.66
CA ALA A 2 -48.73 4.82 -54.60
C ALA A 2 -47.24 4.99 -54.26
N LEU A 3 -46.38 5.46 -55.16
CA LEU A 3 -44.94 5.66 -54.93
C LEU A 3 -44.60 6.82 -53.98
N VAL A 4 -45.42 7.84 -53.84
CA VAL A 4 -45.20 9.04 -53.02
C VAL A 4 -45.37 8.73 -51.50
N GLN A 5 -46.16 7.73 -51.17
CA GLN A 5 -46.43 7.32 -49.78
C GLN A 5 -45.27 6.65 -49.09
N TRP A 6 -44.31 6.04 -49.80
CA TRP A 6 -43.17 5.33 -49.26
C TRP A 6 -41.91 6.19 -49.05
N VAL A 7 -41.86 7.38 -49.68
CA VAL A 7 -40.69 8.28 -49.60
C VAL A 7 -40.36 8.71 -48.17
N PRO A 8 -41.31 9.12 -47.29
CA PRO A 8 -41.00 9.50 -45.93
C PRO A 8 -40.47 8.33 -45.09
N GLN A 9 -40.98 7.12 -45.35
CA GLN A 9 -40.52 5.90 -44.64
C GLN A 9 -39.10 5.53 -45.06
N LEU A 10 -38.78 5.60 -46.35
CA LEU A 10 -37.43 5.35 -46.87
C LEU A 10 -36.43 6.39 -46.35
N VAL A 11 -36.80 7.66 -46.26
CA VAL A 11 -35.99 8.72 -45.69
C VAL A 11 -35.76 8.48 -44.19
N GLY A 12 -36.80 8.06 -43.44
CA GLY A 12 -36.67 7.72 -42.02
C GLY A 12 -35.73 6.56 -41.78
N VAL A 13 -35.83 5.49 -42.59
CA VAL A 13 -34.90 4.33 -42.50
C VAL A 13 -33.46 4.75 -42.84
N ALA A 14 -33.28 5.56 -43.91
CA ALA A 14 -31.95 6.04 -44.30
C ALA A 14 -31.30 6.90 -43.19
N LEU A 15 -32.05 7.79 -42.54
CA LEU A 15 -31.58 8.60 -41.43
C LEU A 15 -31.22 7.73 -40.19
N ALA A 16 -32.07 6.74 -39.90
CA ALA A 16 -31.78 5.80 -38.78
C ALA A 16 -30.50 4.99 -39.01
N LEU A 17 -30.29 4.50 -40.25
CA LEU A 17 -29.07 3.80 -40.64
C LEU A 17 -27.83 4.71 -40.58
N LEU A 18 -27.95 5.94 -41.04
CA LEU A 18 -26.87 6.94 -40.96
C LEU A 18 -26.50 7.24 -39.51
N PHE A 19 -27.49 7.40 -38.63
CA PHE A 19 -27.30 7.65 -37.22
C PHE A 19 -26.67 6.43 -36.53
N ALA A 20 -27.15 5.23 -36.80
CA ALA A 20 -26.59 4.00 -36.29
C ALA A 20 -25.11 3.80 -36.73
N THR A 21 -24.81 4.11 -38.01
CA THR A 21 -23.45 4.04 -38.55
C THR A 21 -22.56 5.07 -37.88
N LEU A 22 -23.05 6.30 -37.67
CA LEU A 22 -22.29 7.34 -36.97
C LEU A 22 -21.96 6.91 -35.51
N ILE A 23 -22.94 6.40 -34.77
CA ILE A 23 -22.75 5.87 -33.41
C ILE A 23 -21.72 4.75 -33.44
N TYR A 24 -21.86 3.81 -34.39
CA TYR A 24 -20.92 2.70 -34.52
C TYR A 24 -19.48 3.17 -34.78
N VAL A 25 -19.29 4.14 -35.70
CA VAL A 25 -17.98 4.71 -36.02
C VAL A 25 -17.39 5.45 -34.83
N LEU A 26 -18.18 6.23 -34.10
CA LEU A 26 -17.71 6.93 -32.91
C LEU A 26 -17.33 5.94 -31.79
N TRP A 27 -18.16 4.93 -31.61
CA TRP A 27 -17.90 3.88 -30.62
C TRP A 27 -16.64 3.06 -30.97
N SER A 28 -16.50 2.64 -32.24
CA SER A 28 -15.34 1.87 -32.70
C SER A 28 -14.02 2.66 -32.59
N ARG A 29 -14.04 3.97 -32.92
CA ARG A 29 -12.89 4.84 -32.75
C ARG A 29 -12.48 4.98 -31.27
N ARG A 30 -13.46 5.08 -30.38
CA ARG A 30 -13.22 5.15 -28.93
C ARG A 30 -12.66 3.84 -28.42
N ALA A 31 -13.23 2.70 -28.81
CA ALA A 31 -12.75 1.38 -28.43
C ALA A 31 -11.31 1.13 -28.91
N ALA A 32 -10.99 1.49 -30.16
CA ALA A 32 -9.63 1.37 -30.70
C ALA A 32 -8.62 2.26 -29.95
N LYS A 33 -9.03 3.46 -29.53
CA LYS A 33 -8.17 4.33 -28.73
C LYS A 33 -7.91 3.73 -27.33
N GLU A 34 -8.96 3.25 -26.66
CA GLU A 34 -8.85 2.60 -25.34
C GLU A 34 -7.97 1.34 -25.43
N GLU A 35 -8.10 0.53 -26.47
CA GLU A 35 -7.24 -0.65 -26.68
C GLU A 35 -5.78 -0.25 -26.96
N GLY A 36 -5.54 0.82 -27.72
CA GLY A 36 -4.20 1.36 -27.95
C GLY A 36 -3.50 1.79 -26.64
N GLU A 37 -4.23 2.48 -25.76
CA GLU A 37 -3.71 2.87 -24.43
C GLU A 37 -3.40 1.64 -23.55
N VAL A 38 -4.22 0.60 -23.65
CA VAL A 38 -4.01 -0.67 -22.94
C VAL A 38 -2.76 -1.39 -23.45
N LEU A 39 -2.60 -1.47 -24.77
CA LEU A 39 -1.43 -2.12 -25.39
C LEU A 39 -0.13 -1.37 -25.07
N ALA A 40 -0.13 -0.04 -25.15
CA ALA A 40 1.02 0.77 -24.76
C ALA A 40 1.42 0.54 -23.29
N THR A 41 0.42 0.44 -22.40
CA THR A 41 0.67 0.13 -20.98
C THR A 41 1.29 -1.27 -20.80
N LEU A 42 0.83 -2.25 -21.56
CA LEU A 42 1.40 -3.61 -21.54
C LEU A 42 2.85 -3.65 -22.03
N GLU A 43 3.15 -2.93 -23.12
CA GLU A 43 4.50 -2.82 -23.65
C GLU A 43 5.45 -2.15 -22.66
N ASP A 44 5.02 -1.05 -22.04
CA ASP A 44 5.76 -0.38 -20.97
C ASP A 44 6.04 -1.33 -19.79
N MET A 45 5.07 -2.13 -19.39
CA MET A 45 5.23 -3.09 -18.30
C MET A 45 6.14 -4.27 -18.70
N ALA A 46 6.02 -4.75 -19.94
CA ALA A 46 6.90 -5.81 -20.47
C ALA A 46 8.37 -5.37 -20.53
N ALA A 47 8.63 -4.11 -20.88
CA ALA A 47 9.98 -3.54 -20.88
C ALA A 47 10.63 -3.50 -19.48
N LEU A 48 9.83 -3.55 -18.41
CA LEU A 48 10.31 -3.58 -17.02
C LEU A 48 10.74 -4.97 -16.54
N GLY A 49 10.48 -5.99 -17.35
CA GLY A 49 10.60 -7.38 -16.97
C GLY A 49 9.45 -7.79 -16.04
N GLU A 50 9.56 -8.96 -15.44
CA GLU A 50 8.51 -9.46 -14.55
C GLU A 50 8.40 -8.61 -13.30
N VAL A 51 7.28 -7.91 -13.17
CA VAL A 51 6.93 -7.12 -12.00
C VAL A 51 5.74 -7.77 -11.32
N VAL A 52 5.95 -8.28 -10.12
CA VAL A 52 4.91 -8.89 -9.30
C VAL A 52 4.41 -7.87 -8.29
N PRO A 53 3.09 -7.67 -8.15
CA PRO A 53 2.54 -6.82 -7.10
C PRO A 53 2.96 -7.30 -5.71
N ASP A 54 3.27 -6.36 -4.82
CA ASP A 54 3.57 -6.68 -3.41
C ASP A 54 2.29 -7.00 -2.61
N THR A 55 1.12 -6.94 -3.24
CA THR A 55 -0.19 -7.18 -2.64
C THR A 55 -0.91 -8.29 -3.37
N ILE A 56 -2.02 -8.75 -2.79
CA ILE A 56 -2.95 -9.65 -3.48
C ILE A 56 -3.42 -9.01 -4.79
N HIS A 57 -3.43 -9.78 -5.89
CA HIS A 57 -3.76 -9.27 -7.22
C HIS A 57 -4.58 -10.28 -8.02
N PRO A 58 -5.32 -9.83 -9.06
CA PRO A 58 -6.17 -10.70 -9.86
C PRO A 58 -5.36 -11.50 -10.87
N VAL A 59 -5.68 -12.77 -10.98
CA VAL A 59 -5.37 -13.63 -12.12
C VAL A 59 -6.70 -13.97 -12.82
N VAL A 60 -6.74 -13.80 -14.14
CA VAL A 60 -7.93 -14.02 -14.95
C VAL A 60 -7.84 -15.39 -15.61
N ASP A 61 -8.83 -16.22 -15.38
CA ASP A 61 -9.01 -17.46 -16.13
C ASP A 61 -9.58 -17.13 -17.52
N LEU A 62 -8.72 -17.22 -18.52
CA LEU A 62 -9.08 -16.88 -19.91
C LEU A 62 -10.11 -17.85 -20.50
N ASN A 63 -10.23 -19.09 -20.00
CA ASN A 63 -11.23 -20.03 -20.47
C ASN A 63 -12.65 -19.67 -19.99
N ARG A 64 -12.76 -18.91 -18.90
CA ARG A 64 -14.03 -18.45 -18.33
C ARG A 64 -14.35 -17.00 -18.70
N CYS A 65 -13.35 -16.21 -19.05
CA CYS A 65 -13.50 -14.78 -19.28
C CYS A 65 -14.26 -14.51 -20.58
N ILE A 66 -15.41 -13.84 -20.48
CA ILE A 66 -16.26 -13.43 -21.62
C ILE A 66 -16.01 -11.99 -22.07
N GLY A 67 -15.00 -11.31 -21.55
CA GLY A 67 -14.65 -9.93 -21.97
C GLY A 67 -15.66 -8.84 -21.62
N SER A 68 -16.53 -9.06 -20.62
CA SER A 68 -17.59 -8.09 -20.24
C SER A 68 -17.08 -6.71 -19.82
N GLY A 69 -15.79 -6.58 -19.47
CA GLY A 69 -15.17 -5.35 -18.96
C GLY A 69 -15.67 -4.91 -17.58
N ALA A 70 -16.51 -5.70 -16.91
CA ALA A 70 -17.05 -5.35 -15.59
C ALA A 70 -15.96 -5.17 -14.55
N CYS A 71 -14.95 -6.02 -14.58
CA CYS A 71 -13.77 -5.94 -13.70
C CYS A 71 -12.93 -4.67 -13.92
N VAL A 72 -12.80 -4.23 -15.19
CA VAL A 72 -12.10 -2.99 -15.56
C VAL A 72 -12.86 -1.78 -15.01
N ARG A 73 -14.18 -1.71 -15.22
CA ARG A 73 -15.02 -0.61 -14.71
C ARG A 73 -15.13 -0.58 -13.20
N ALA A 74 -15.10 -1.73 -12.54
CA ALA A 74 -15.19 -1.83 -11.08
C ALA A 74 -13.88 -1.47 -10.36
N CYS A 75 -12.75 -1.52 -11.07
CA CYS A 75 -11.45 -1.17 -10.49
C CYS A 75 -11.38 0.35 -10.28
N PRO A 76 -11.22 0.85 -9.03
CA PRO A 76 -11.06 2.27 -8.78
C PRO A 76 -9.69 2.81 -9.24
N GLU A 77 -8.70 1.92 -9.38
CA GLU A 77 -7.40 2.26 -9.94
C GLU A 77 -7.45 2.13 -11.47
N LYS A 78 -7.15 3.22 -12.16
CA LYS A 78 -7.11 3.23 -13.62
C LYS A 78 -5.93 2.40 -14.14
N PHE A 79 -6.14 1.77 -15.30
CA PHE A 79 -5.09 1.02 -16.01
C PHE A 79 -4.47 -0.16 -15.22
N VAL A 80 -5.18 -0.75 -14.27
CA VAL A 80 -4.77 -2.01 -13.63
C VAL A 80 -5.19 -3.21 -14.49
N LEU A 81 -6.45 -3.22 -14.92
CA LEU A 81 -7.03 -4.22 -15.81
C LEU A 81 -7.41 -3.56 -17.13
N GLY A 82 -7.25 -4.27 -18.23
CA GLY A 82 -7.68 -3.85 -19.56
C GLY A 82 -8.29 -5.01 -20.34
N ILE A 83 -9.01 -4.71 -21.42
CA ILE A 83 -9.49 -5.71 -22.37
C ILE A 83 -8.50 -5.78 -23.52
N VAL A 84 -7.98 -6.98 -23.80
CA VAL A 84 -7.03 -7.26 -24.89
C VAL A 84 -7.49 -8.53 -25.59
N GLY A 85 -7.75 -8.42 -26.89
CA GLY A 85 -8.27 -9.54 -27.67
C GLY A 85 -9.60 -10.07 -27.15
N GLY A 86 -10.48 -9.19 -26.64
CA GLY A 86 -11.79 -9.55 -26.11
C GLY A 86 -11.77 -10.19 -24.70
N GLN A 87 -10.66 -10.23 -24.01
CA GLN A 87 -10.52 -10.79 -22.66
C GLN A 87 -9.84 -9.83 -21.70
N ALA A 88 -10.19 -9.92 -20.41
CA ALA A 88 -9.56 -9.11 -19.39
C ALA A 88 -8.13 -9.61 -19.11
N LYS A 89 -7.19 -8.68 -18.97
CA LYS A 89 -5.81 -8.93 -18.55
C LYS A 89 -5.37 -7.93 -17.49
N LEU A 90 -4.46 -8.37 -16.62
CA LEU A 90 -3.75 -7.48 -15.69
C LEU A 90 -2.67 -6.75 -16.51
N ILE A 91 -2.88 -5.46 -16.78
CA ILE A 91 -2.02 -4.68 -17.68
C ILE A 91 -0.99 -3.84 -16.94
N ASN A 92 -1.28 -3.43 -15.70
CA ASN A 92 -0.33 -2.73 -14.83
C ASN A 92 -0.37 -3.33 -13.44
N GLN A 93 0.56 -4.24 -13.20
CA GLN A 93 0.69 -4.96 -11.93
C GLN A 93 1.08 -4.02 -10.77
N LEU A 94 1.87 -2.97 -11.05
CA LEU A 94 2.33 -2.00 -10.04
C LEU A 94 1.22 -1.10 -9.52
N ALA A 95 0.18 -0.88 -10.30
CA ALA A 95 -0.97 -0.07 -9.89
C ALA A 95 -2.00 -0.87 -9.07
N CYS A 96 -1.88 -2.20 -9.01
CA CYS A 96 -2.79 -3.03 -8.23
C CYS A 96 -2.52 -2.88 -6.73
N VAL A 97 -3.55 -2.48 -5.97
CA VAL A 97 -3.50 -2.31 -4.51
C VAL A 97 -4.34 -3.35 -3.76
N GLY A 98 -4.88 -4.35 -4.44
CA GLY A 98 -5.53 -5.51 -3.83
C GLY A 98 -6.93 -5.26 -3.26
N HIS A 99 -7.72 -4.31 -3.77
CA HIS A 99 -9.07 -4.04 -3.21
C HIS A 99 -10.17 -4.98 -3.64
N SER A 100 -9.86 -5.99 -4.45
CA SER A 100 -10.74 -7.12 -4.83
C SER A 100 -12.07 -6.77 -5.54
N ALA A 101 -12.33 -5.50 -5.89
CA ALA A 101 -13.56 -5.12 -6.59
C ALA A 101 -13.75 -5.84 -7.95
N CYS A 102 -12.66 -6.19 -8.63
CA CYS A 102 -12.68 -6.95 -9.87
C CYS A 102 -13.24 -8.37 -9.69
N LEU A 103 -12.92 -9.03 -8.56
CA LEU A 103 -13.45 -10.35 -8.20
C LEU A 103 -14.98 -10.30 -8.06
N SER A 104 -15.47 -9.36 -7.24
CA SER A 104 -16.92 -9.24 -6.95
C SER A 104 -17.73 -8.78 -8.17
N ALA A 105 -17.10 -8.11 -9.15
CA ALA A 105 -17.76 -7.61 -10.34
C ALA A 105 -17.77 -8.61 -11.49
N CYS A 106 -17.05 -9.73 -11.40
CA CYS A 106 -16.96 -10.70 -12.49
C CYS A 106 -18.26 -11.52 -12.59
N PRO A 107 -19.04 -11.43 -13.70
CA PRO A 107 -20.31 -12.14 -13.80
C PRO A 107 -20.18 -13.66 -14.01
N VAL A 108 -18.97 -14.14 -14.29
CA VAL A 108 -18.69 -15.55 -14.62
C VAL A 108 -17.61 -16.16 -13.71
N ASP A 109 -17.28 -15.50 -12.61
CA ASP A 109 -16.24 -15.93 -11.65
C ASP A 109 -14.91 -16.34 -12.30
N ALA A 110 -14.51 -15.58 -13.34
CA ALA A 110 -13.26 -15.82 -14.06
C ALA A 110 -12.02 -15.23 -13.35
N ILE A 111 -12.17 -14.59 -12.20
CA ILE A 111 -11.08 -13.92 -11.50
C ILE A 111 -10.78 -14.65 -10.19
N LYS A 112 -9.51 -14.94 -9.96
CA LYS A 112 -8.98 -15.38 -8.68
C LYS A 112 -8.00 -14.33 -8.16
N LEU A 113 -7.90 -14.19 -6.84
CA LEU A 113 -6.91 -13.34 -6.21
C LEU A 113 -5.78 -14.19 -5.68
N VAL A 114 -4.54 -13.83 -6.02
CA VAL A 114 -3.34 -14.59 -5.65
C VAL A 114 -2.28 -13.68 -5.07
N PHE A 115 -1.33 -14.27 -4.34
CA PHE A 115 -0.12 -13.61 -3.85
C PHE A 115 1.10 -14.09 -4.62
N GLY A 116 1.98 -13.16 -5.01
CA GLY A 116 3.19 -13.49 -5.74
C GLY A 116 2.94 -14.00 -7.17
N SER A 117 3.99 -14.45 -7.83
CA SER A 117 3.93 -15.16 -9.10
C SER A 117 4.64 -16.51 -8.96
N ALA A 118 4.65 -17.30 -10.03
CA ALA A 118 5.38 -18.58 -10.07
C ALA A 118 6.89 -18.37 -9.80
N GLU A 119 7.44 -17.26 -10.29
CA GLU A 119 8.86 -16.92 -10.22
C GLU A 119 9.21 -16.16 -8.94
N ARG A 120 8.31 -15.28 -8.47
CA ARG A 120 8.53 -14.44 -7.30
C ARG A 120 7.51 -14.72 -6.20
N GLY A 121 7.97 -15.34 -5.11
CA GLY A 121 7.17 -15.56 -3.90
C GLY A 121 7.00 -14.28 -3.06
N VAL A 122 5.91 -14.24 -2.31
CA VAL A 122 5.64 -13.27 -1.25
C VAL A 122 5.59 -14.01 0.08
N GLU A 123 6.41 -13.58 1.03
CA GLU A 123 6.42 -14.14 2.38
C GLU A 123 5.25 -13.59 3.19
N LEU A 124 4.43 -14.48 3.71
CA LEU A 124 3.24 -14.17 4.50
C LEU A 124 3.13 -15.09 5.71
N PRO A 125 2.60 -14.60 6.85
CA PRO A 125 2.28 -15.48 7.97
C PRO A 125 1.19 -16.48 7.57
N LEU A 126 1.31 -17.70 8.07
CA LEU A 126 0.26 -18.72 7.92
C LEU A 126 -0.86 -18.41 8.91
N LEU A 127 -2.01 -18.02 8.39
CA LEU A 127 -3.18 -17.57 9.16
C LEU A 127 -4.41 -18.40 8.82
N ASP A 128 -5.28 -18.59 9.84
CA ASP A 128 -6.62 -19.08 9.63
C ASP A 128 -7.57 -17.96 9.09
N PRO A 129 -8.83 -18.28 8.75
CA PRO A 129 -9.79 -17.26 8.29
C PRO A 129 -10.05 -16.12 9.30
N ASN A 130 -9.76 -16.30 10.58
CA ASN A 130 -9.93 -15.31 11.64
C ASN A 130 -8.62 -14.57 11.98
N PHE A 131 -7.60 -14.71 11.12
CA PHE A 131 -6.28 -14.11 11.29
C PHE A 131 -5.47 -14.65 12.48
N GLN A 132 -5.86 -15.80 13.04
CA GLN A 132 -5.07 -16.47 14.06
C GLN A 132 -3.92 -17.22 13.40
N THR A 133 -2.75 -17.17 14.02
CA THR A 133 -1.57 -17.94 13.62
C THR A 133 -1.69 -19.39 14.06
N THR A 134 -0.70 -20.21 13.72
CA THR A 134 -0.58 -21.59 14.27
C THR A 134 -0.37 -21.63 15.78
N ARG A 135 -0.13 -20.48 16.42
CA ARG A 135 -0.03 -20.32 17.87
C ARG A 135 -1.36 -19.84 18.45
N PRO A 136 -2.11 -20.64 19.20
CA PRO A 136 -3.41 -20.26 19.72
C PRO A 136 -3.39 -19.00 20.58
N GLY A 137 -4.23 -18.01 20.25
CA GLY A 137 -4.28 -16.72 20.93
C GLY A 137 -3.32 -15.68 20.36
N VAL A 138 -2.57 -15.99 19.29
CA VAL A 138 -1.74 -15.01 18.56
C VAL A 138 -2.33 -14.74 17.19
N TYR A 139 -2.60 -13.47 16.89
CA TYR A 139 -3.24 -13.00 15.66
C TYR A 139 -2.32 -12.05 14.90
N VAL A 140 -2.38 -12.07 13.58
CA VAL A 140 -1.69 -11.10 12.73
C VAL A 140 -2.71 -10.43 11.82
N ILE A 141 -2.83 -9.10 11.92
CA ILE A 141 -3.84 -8.32 11.20
C ILE A 141 -3.23 -7.14 10.45
N GLY A 142 -4.00 -6.57 9.54
CA GLY A 142 -3.60 -5.43 8.73
C GLY A 142 -2.73 -5.81 7.55
N GLU A 143 -1.91 -4.89 7.10
CA GLU A 143 -1.10 -5.04 5.89
C GLU A 143 -0.11 -6.21 5.96
N LEU A 144 0.30 -6.61 7.15
CA LEU A 144 1.18 -7.74 7.38
C LEU A 144 0.57 -9.07 6.93
N GLY A 145 -0.76 -9.20 7.00
CA GLY A 145 -1.52 -10.32 6.44
C GLY A 145 -1.70 -10.27 4.91
N GLY A 146 -1.02 -9.34 4.20
CA GLY A 146 -1.01 -9.29 2.74
C GLY A 146 -2.00 -8.33 2.07
N MET A 147 -2.83 -7.58 2.81
CA MET A 147 -3.84 -6.66 2.26
C MET A 147 -3.63 -5.21 2.71
N GLY A 148 -3.19 -4.35 1.81
CA GLY A 148 -2.68 -3.00 2.06
C GLY A 148 -3.70 -1.85 2.06
N LEU A 149 -5.00 -2.06 2.31
CA LEU A 149 -6.00 -1.00 2.35
C LEU A 149 -6.49 -0.71 3.76
N ILE A 150 -6.66 0.57 4.11
CA ILE A 150 -7.13 1.01 5.43
C ILE A 150 -8.45 0.34 5.81
N ARG A 151 -9.44 0.29 4.89
CA ARG A 151 -10.72 -0.38 5.15
C ARG A 151 -10.57 -1.88 5.43
N ASN A 152 -9.66 -2.54 4.74
CA ASN A 152 -9.38 -3.97 4.97
C ASN A 152 -8.71 -4.17 6.33
N ALA A 153 -7.76 -3.30 6.68
CA ALA A 153 -7.10 -3.31 7.98
C ALA A 153 -8.11 -3.12 9.13
N VAL A 154 -9.03 -2.16 9.00
CA VAL A 154 -10.11 -1.93 9.99
C VAL A 154 -11.01 -3.16 10.12
N ARG A 155 -11.43 -3.76 8.98
CA ARG A 155 -12.27 -4.97 8.97
C ARG A 155 -11.57 -6.18 9.59
N GLN A 156 -10.29 -6.40 9.26
CA GLN A 156 -9.50 -7.49 9.85
C GLN A 156 -9.34 -7.32 11.35
N GLY A 157 -9.09 -6.09 11.82
CA GLY A 157 -9.02 -5.78 13.24
C GLY A 157 -10.30 -6.17 13.98
N ARG A 158 -11.45 -5.80 13.44
CA ARG A 158 -12.76 -6.17 13.98
C ARG A 158 -12.98 -7.68 13.97
N GLN A 159 -12.68 -8.35 12.84
CA GLN A 159 -12.90 -9.80 12.69
C GLN A 159 -12.04 -10.63 13.67
N ALA A 160 -10.76 -10.29 13.82
CA ALA A 160 -9.90 -10.95 14.80
C ALA A 160 -10.37 -10.70 16.24
N ALA A 161 -10.81 -9.48 16.54
CA ALA A 161 -11.37 -9.14 17.85
C ALA A 161 -12.69 -9.90 18.12
N ASP A 162 -13.59 -10.04 17.14
CA ASP A 162 -14.81 -10.84 17.26
C ASP A 162 -14.49 -12.30 17.59
N HIS A 163 -13.45 -12.88 16.97
CA HIS A 163 -13.00 -14.24 17.27
C HIS A 163 -12.44 -14.34 18.70
N ILE A 164 -11.65 -13.36 19.17
CA ILE A 164 -11.16 -13.31 20.55
C ILE A 164 -12.32 -13.20 21.55
N VAL A 165 -13.32 -12.37 21.25
CA VAL A 165 -14.51 -12.19 22.10
C VAL A 165 -15.30 -13.48 22.23
N SER A 166 -15.49 -14.21 21.13
CA SER A 166 -16.19 -15.50 21.12
C SER A 166 -15.43 -16.64 21.81
N GLY A 167 -14.10 -16.50 21.93
CA GLY A 167 -13.23 -17.47 22.58
C GLY A 167 -13.27 -17.40 24.10
N ALA A 168 -12.80 -18.47 24.75
CA ALA A 168 -12.81 -18.59 26.23
C ALA A 168 -11.55 -18.05 26.91
N ARG A 169 -10.51 -17.62 26.13
CA ARG A 169 -9.23 -17.19 26.72
C ARG A 169 -9.35 -15.81 27.36
N ARG A 170 -9.07 -15.75 28.66
CA ARG A 170 -9.08 -14.51 29.48
C ARG A 170 -7.79 -14.42 30.30
N GLY A 171 -7.38 -13.20 30.59
CA GLY A 171 -6.07 -12.92 31.21
C GLY A 171 -5.99 -13.19 32.71
N GLY A 172 -7.10 -13.43 33.40
CA GLY A 172 -7.10 -13.55 34.85
C GLY A 172 -6.70 -12.23 35.55
N ALA A 173 -6.23 -12.29 36.80
CA ALA A 173 -5.91 -11.08 37.59
C ALA A 173 -4.68 -10.34 37.07
N ASP A 174 -3.63 -11.10 36.73
CA ASP A 174 -2.28 -10.58 36.46
C ASP A 174 -1.93 -10.40 34.97
N ALA A 175 -2.92 -10.59 34.07
CA ALA A 175 -2.68 -10.47 32.63
C ALA A 175 -3.86 -9.75 31.95
N TYR A 176 -3.58 -9.06 30.85
CA TYR A 176 -4.61 -8.52 29.98
C TYR A 176 -5.36 -9.63 29.26
N ASP A 177 -6.64 -9.41 28.91
CA ASP A 177 -7.37 -10.34 28.04
C ASP A 177 -6.78 -10.32 26.63
N ALA A 178 -6.33 -9.13 26.18
CA ALA A 178 -5.62 -8.97 24.93
C ALA A 178 -4.61 -7.81 24.98
N VAL A 179 -3.47 -8.00 24.36
CA VAL A 179 -2.52 -6.94 24.03
C VAL A 179 -2.46 -6.79 22.51
N VAL A 180 -2.71 -5.55 22.05
CA VAL A 180 -2.64 -5.19 20.64
C VAL A 180 -1.33 -4.45 20.40
N VAL A 181 -0.55 -4.87 19.41
CA VAL A 181 0.75 -4.30 19.08
C VAL A 181 0.68 -3.58 17.75
N GLY A 182 0.76 -2.26 17.79
CA GLY A 182 0.64 -1.35 16.65
C GLY A 182 -0.68 -0.57 16.65
N ALA A 183 -0.60 0.77 16.75
CA ALA A 183 -1.74 1.70 16.77
C ALA A 183 -2.09 2.24 15.36
N GLY A 184 -1.89 1.42 14.32
CA GLY A 184 -2.43 1.68 12.99
C GLY A 184 -3.94 1.35 12.90
N PRO A 185 -4.55 1.50 11.71
CA PRO A 185 -6.00 1.28 11.51
C PRO A 185 -6.50 -0.08 11.99
N ALA A 186 -5.73 -1.14 11.79
CA ALA A 186 -6.10 -2.49 12.22
C ALA A 186 -6.10 -2.62 13.75
N GLY A 187 -5.03 -2.14 14.41
CA GLY A 187 -4.89 -2.25 15.85
C GLY A 187 -5.91 -1.40 16.61
N VAL A 188 -6.16 -0.15 16.15
CA VAL A 188 -7.21 0.71 16.72
C VAL A 188 -8.58 0.04 16.60
N SER A 189 -8.91 -0.53 15.42
CA SER A 189 -10.18 -1.23 15.21
C SER A 189 -10.33 -2.45 16.11
N ALA A 190 -9.30 -3.26 16.26
CA ALA A 190 -9.30 -4.41 17.15
C ALA A 190 -9.49 -3.98 18.62
N THR A 191 -8.73 -2.97 19.06
CA THR A 191 -8.81 -2.45 20.43
C THR A 191 -10.22 -1.96 20.78
N LEU A 192 -10.82 -1.15 19.92
CA LEU A 192 -12.18 -0.65 20.13
C LEU A 192 -13.21 -1.79 20.24
N ARG A 193 -13.10 -2.80 19.41
CA ARG A 193 -14.03 -3.93 19.44
C ARG A 193 -13.86 -4.80 20.69
N LEU A 194 -12.63 -5.00 21.15
CA LEU A 194 -12.34 -5.70 22.40
C LEU A 194 -12.83 -4.91 23.62
N MET A 195 -12.65 -3.59 23.62
CA MET A 195 -13.18 -2.69 24.66
C MET A 195 -14.70 -2.69 24.70
N GLU A 196 -15.37 -2.63 23.54
CA GLU A 196 -16.84 -2.72 23.45
C GLU A 196 -17.37 -4.00 24.09
N ALA A 197 -16.63 -5.09 24.00
CA ALA A 197 -16.94 -6.37 24.63
C ALA A 197 -16.56 -6.45 26.13
N GLY A 198 -16.04 -5.38 26.71
CA GLY A 198 -15.67 -5.30 28.13
C GLY A 198 -14.37 -6.03 28.50
N LEU A 199 -13.50 -6.34 27.54
CA LEU A 199 -12.21 -7.00 27.78
C LEU A 199 -11.18 -6.00 28.29
N ARG A 200 -10.27 -6.45 29.17
CA ARG A 200 -9.08 -5.69 29.57
C ARG A 200 -8.05 -5.72 28.46
N VAL A 201 -7.91 -4.59 27.76
CA VAL A 201 -7.02 -4.46 26.59
C VAL A 201 -5.93 -3.44 26.87
N LEU A 202 -4.74 -3.67 26.29
CA LEU A 202 -3.67 -2.70 26.20
C LEU A 202 -3.21 -2.58 24.76
N LEU A 203 -3.12 -1.34 24.25
CA LEU A 203 -2.56 -1.03 22.94
C LEU A 203 -1.13 -0.52 23.09
N LEU A 204 -0.18 -1.18 22.45
CA LEU A 204 1.23 -0.79 22.43
C LEU A 204 1.61 -0.23 21.06
N GLU A 205 2.28 0.90 21.03
CA GLU A 205 2.77 1.51 19.80
C GLU A 205 4.24 1.94 19.96
N ARG A 206 5.05 1.57 18.98
CA ARG A 206 6.47 1.92 18.96
C ARG A 206 6.73 3.40 18.79
N ASP A 207 5.82 4.06 18.05
CA ASP A 207 5.93 5.45 17.60
C ASP A 207 4.67 6.22 18.06
N LYS A 208 4.12 7.03 17.19
CA LYS A 208 2.86 7.76 17.42
C LYS A 208 1.66 6.99 16.90
N VAL A 209 0.50 7.19 17.52
CA VAL A 209 -0.78 6.65 17.06
C VAL A 209 -1.04 7.05 15.60
N GLY A 210 -1.48 6.10 14.76
CA GLY A 210 -1.73 6.28 13.34
C GLY A 210 -0.85 5.41 12.45
N GLY A 211 0.24 4.83 12.99
CA GLY A 211 1.11 3.91 12.28
C GLY A 211 1.69 4.53 11.01
N THR A 212 1.69 3.80 9.90
CA THR A 212 2.26 4.25 8.60
C THR A 212 1.69 5.58 8.10
N ILE A 213 0.44 5.93 8.46
CA ILE A 213 -0.22 7.17 8.03
C ILE A 213 0.52 8.40 8.55
N MET A 214 1.08 8.33 9.76
CA MET A 214 1.86 9.43 10.35
C MET A 214 3.07 9.84 9.50
N HIS A 215 3.59 8.91 8.75
CA HIS A 215 4.78 9.09 7.91
C HIS A 215 4.47 9.42 6.44
N TYR A 216 3.21 9.61 6.09
CA TYR A 216 2.86 10.09 4.76
C TYR A 216 3.28 11.56 4.59
N PRO A 217 3.68 11.97 3.39
CA PRO A 217 3.90 13.39 3.09
C PRO A 217 2.67 14.23 3.39
N ARG A 218 2.89 15.51 3.67
CA ARG A 218 1.82 16.49 3.89
C ARG A 218 0.85 16.52 2.71
N ALA A 219 -0.44 16.72 3.01
CA ALA A 219 -1.54 16.78 2.04
C ALA A 219 -1.72 15.52 1.17
N LYS A 220 -1.08 14.39 1.51
CA LYS A 220 -1.31 13.14 0.77
C LYS A 220 -2.76 12.71 0.87
N VAL A 221 -3.39 12.51 -0.28
CA VAL A 221 -4.74 11.93 -0.37
C VAL A 221 -4.66 10.42 -0.20
N VAL A 222 -5.42 9.90 0.74
CA VAL A 222 -5.45 8.49 1.12
C VAL A 222 -6.82 7.91 0.79
N MET A 223 -6.84 6.76 0.13
CA MET A 223 -8.08 6.02 -0.14
C MET A 223 -8.51 5.27 1.12
N THR A 224 -9.60 5.70 1.72
CA THR A 224 -10.14 5.10 2.95
C THR A 224 -11.27 4.12 2.68
N GLY A 225 -12.15 4.45 1.73
CA GLY A 225 -13.43 3.78 1.59
C GLY A 225 -14.32 4.04 2.82
N SER A 226 -15.41 3.28 2.96
CA SER A 226 -16.21 3.30 4.18
C SER A 226 -15.47 2.55 5.29
N LEU A 227 -15.29 3.19 6.46
CA LEU A 227 -14.67 2.61 7.65
C LEU A 227 -15.75 2.41 8.70
N GLU A 228 -15.79 1.24 9.32
CA GLU A 228 -16.72 0.91 10.39
C GLU A 228 -15.97 0.50 11.64
N PHE A 229 -16.09 1.28 12.69
CA PHE A 229 -15.47 1.03 13.98
C PHE A 229 -16.51 0.66 15.02
N ALA A 230 -16.20 -0.29 15.87
CA ALA A 230 -16.89 -0.49 17.12
C ALA A 230 -16.82 0.80 17.94
N MET A 231 -17.84 1.10 18.72
CA MET A 231 -17.97 2.31 19.56
C MET A 231 -17.98 3.64 18.80
N ALA A 232 -17.16 3.79 17.72
CA ALA A 232 -16.99 5.07 17.02
C ALA A 232 -17.87 5.21 15.76
N GLY A 233 -18.57 4.14 15.33
CA GLY A 233 -19.51 4.17 14.21
C GLY A 233 -18.84 4.17 12.82
N SER A 234 -19.56 4.66 11.82
CA SER A 234 -19.16 4.61 10.40
C SER A 234 -18.65 5.95 9.89
N VAL A 235 -17.53 5.93 9.17
CA VAL A 235 -16.98 7.07 8.42
C VAL A 235 -17.14 6.79 6.95
N LYS A 236 -18.11 7.47 6.28
CA LYS A 236 -18.46 7.26 4.86
C LYS A 236 -17.72 8.26 3.96
N ARG A 237 -16.41 8.17 3.88
CA ARG A 237 -15.57 8.97 2.96
C ARG A 237 -14.72 8.05 2.10
N ARG A 238 -14.70 8.29 0.78
CA ARG A 238 -13.88 7.50 -0.16
C ARG A 238 -12.40 7.82 -0.06
N THR A 239 -12.11 9.09 0.16
CA THR A 239 -10.75 9.61 0.31
C THR A 239 -10.71 10.61 1.47
N MET A 240 -9.57 10.70 2.12
CA MET A 240 -9.27 11.69 3.16
C MET A 240 -7.84 12.20 2.97
N SER A 241 -7.56 13.43 3.41
CA SER A 241 -6.18 13.88 3.55
C SER A 241 -5.49 13.10 4.68
N LYS A 242 -4.15 13.07 4.67
CA LYS A 242 -3.37 12.55 5.80
C LYS A 242 -3.81 13.22 7.11
N GLU A 243 -3.92 14.53 7.10
CA GLU A 243 -4.23 15.37 8.27
C GLU A 243 -5.61 15.03 8.84
N ASP A 244 -6.64 14.96 7.99
CA ASP A 244 -8.00 14.55 8.41
C ASP A 244 -8.03 13.15 9.00
N LEU A 245 -7.23 12.25 8.43
CA LEU A 245 -7.18 10.87 8.89
C LEU A 245 -6.46 10.74 10.24
N VAL A 246 -5.38 11.48 10.44
CA VAL A 246 -4.67 11.58 11.73
C VAL A 246 -5.56 12.20 12.80
N ALA A 247 -6.26 13.30 12.46
CA ALA A 247 -7.21 13.94 13.36
C ALA A 247 -8.37 12.99 13.74
N LEU A 248 -8.87 12.22 12.80
CA LEU A 248 -9.88 11.19 13.05
C LEU A 248 -9.39 10.13 14.06
N TRP A 249 -8.16 9.63 13.89
CA TRP A 249 -7.59 8.65 14.83
C TRP A 249 -7.42 9.24 16.22
N ALA A 250 -6.88 10.46 16.33
CA ALA A 250 -6.71 11.14 17.60
C ALA A 250 -8.06 11.32 18.32
N ALA A 251 -9.08 11.81 17.60
CA ALA A 251 -10.42 12.00 18.14
C ALA A 251 -11.07 10.68 18.61
N ILE A 252 -10.89 9.58 17.88
CA ILE A 252 -11.39 8.24 18.28
C ILE A 252 -10.67 7.78 19.56
N MET A 253 -9.35 7.90 19.61
CA MET A 253 -8.55 7.49 20.77
C MET A 253 -8.94 8.25 22.03
N GLU A 254 -9.05 9.57 21.93
CA GLU A 254 -9.43 10.44 23.05
C GLU A 254 -10.87 10.19 23.51
N ARG A 255 -11.82 10.23 22.56
CA ARG A 255 -13.27 10.09 22.87
C ARG A 255 -13.61 8.79 23.59
N HIS A 256 -12.92 7.71 23.26
CA HIS A 256 -13.21 6.37 23.81
C HIS A 256 -12.22 5.94 24.89
N GLY A 257 -11.28 6.80 25.28
CA GLY A 257 -10.30 6.50 26.33
C GLY A 257 -9.48 5.26 26.04
N VAL A 258 -9.02 5.10 24.77
CA VAL A 258 -8.30 3.90 24.37
C VAL A 258 -6.99 3.77 25.17
N PRO A 259 -6.76 2.65 25.90
CA PRO A 259 -5.59 2.46 26.74
C PRO A 259 -4.34 2.18 25.90
N ALA A 260 -3.73 3.22 25.36
CA ALA A 260 -2.55 3.16 24.51
C ALA A 260 -1.30 3.61 25.26
N LYS A 261 -0.19 2.86 25.06
CA LYS A 261 1.18 3.26 25.44
C LYS A 261 1.98 3.44 24.17
N THR A 262 2.45 4.66 23.91
CA THR A 262 3.34 5.01 22.82
C THR A 262 4.80 4.90 23.27
N ASP A 263 5.74 4.96 22.32
CA ASP A 263 7.18 4.83 22.54
C ASP A 263 7.57 3.48 23.19
N VAL A 264 6.75 2.43 22.95
CA VAL A 264 6.94 1.08 23.47
C VAL A 264 7.12 0.09 22.33
N MET A 265 8.33 -0.42 22.18
CA MET A 265 8.68 -1.42 21.18
C MET A 265 8.57 -2.83 21.76
N VAL A 266 7.77 -3.70 21.12
CA VAL A 266 7.72 -5.12 21.44
C VAL A 266 8.89 -5.81 20.75
N GLN A 267 9.69 -6.52 21.53
CA GLN A 267 10.94 -7.17 21.10
C GLN A 267 10.83 -8.69 21.04
N GLY A 268 9.91 -9.28 21.81
CA GLY A 268 9.70 -10.72 21.88
C GLY A 268 8.29 -11.08 22.31
N VAL A 269 7.83 -12.27 21.89
CA VAL A 269 6.55 -12.86 22.28
C VAL A 269 6.79 -14.34 22.59
N ARG A 270 6.62 -14.72 23.84
CA ARG A 270 6.78 -16.11 24.29
C ARG A 270 5.57 -16.58 25.09
N GLN A 271 5.29 -17.87 25.05
CA GLN A 271 4.27 -18.48 25.88
C GLN A 271 4.86 -18.95 27.20
N GLU A 272 4.20 -18.62 28.30
CA GLU A 272 4.56 -19.10 29.62
C GLU A 272 3.93 -20.46 29.93
N SER A 273 4.34 -21.10 31.01
CA SER A 273 3.89 -22.44 31.41
C SER A 273 2.39 -22.52 31.72
N ASP A 274 1.78 -21.42 32.11
CA ASP A 274 0.34 -21.26 32.35
C ASP A 274 -0.51 -21.01 31.09
N GLY A 275 0.15 -20.98 29.92
CA GLY A 275 -0.48 -20.78 28.63
C GLY A 275 -0.74 -19.30 28.29
N VAL A 276 -0.38 -18.36 29.17
CA VAL A 276 -0.43 -16.93 28.94
C VAL A 276 0.75 -16.49 28.09
N TRP A 277 0.59 -15.44 27.30
CA TRP A 277 1.65 -14.85 26.51
C TRP A 277 2.38 -13.76 27.29
N SER A 278 3.69 -13.77 27.28
CA SER A 278 4.56 -12.71 27.79
C SER A 278 5.17 -11.97 26.61
N LEU A 279 4.94 -10.66 26.55
CA LEU A 279 5.50 -9.74 25.58
C LEU A 279 6.67 -8.99 26.24
N GLU A 280 7.87 -9.18 25.72
CA GLU A 280 9.04 -8.41 26.10
C GLU A 280 9.01 -7.07 25.38
N THR A 281 9.08 -5.97 26.12
CA THR A 281 9.03 -4.62 25.56
C THR A 281 10.24 -3.79 25.99
N SER A 282 10.47 -2.67 25.32
CA SER A 282 11.52 -1.70 25.67
C SER A 282 11.40 -1.13 27.11
N VAL A 283 10.23 -1.28 27.75
CA VAL A 283 9.95 -0.71 29.08
C VAL A 283 9.55 -1.77 30.12
N GLY A 284 9.79 -3.05 29.86
CA GLY A 284 9.46 -4.17 30.74
C GLY A 284 8.56 -5.20 30.05
N SER A 285 8.07 -6.19 30.81
CA SER A 285 7.24 -7.27 30.29
C SER A 285 5.75 -7.00 30.50
N VAL A 286 4.91 -7.46 29.57
CA VAL A 286 3.45 -7.39 29.65
C VAL A 286 2.86 -8.78 29.40
N ARG A 287 1.89 -9.21 30.22
CA ARG A 287 1.25 -10.52 30.09
C ARG A 287 -0.16 -10.40 29.50
N ALA A 288 -0.51 -11.31 28.59
CA ALA A 288 -1.83 -11.32 27.94
C ALA A 288 -2.29 -12.73 27.57
N ALA A 289 -3.60 -12.99 27.65
CA ALA A 289 -4.19 -14.23 27.15
C ALA A 289 -4.18 -14.30 25.61
N ASN A 290 -4.34 -13.15 24.94
CA ASN A 290 -4.31 -13.02 23.50
C ASN A 290 -3.37 -11.88 23.06
N VAL A 291 -2.67 -12.07 21.94
CA VAL A 291 -1.77 -11.10 21.32
C VAL A 291 -2.23 -10.82 19.90
N VAL A 292 -2.43 -9.54 19.57
CA VAL A 292 -2.83 -9.11 18.23
C VAL A 292 -1.72 -8.26 17.63
N LEU A 293 -1.02 -8.80 16.64
CA LEU A 293 0.09 -8.12 15.96
C LEU A 293 -0.45 -7.33 14.75
N ALA A 294 -0.49 -6.02 14.89
CA ALA A 294 -0.93 -5.05 13.87
C ALA A 294 0.26 -4.20 13.38
N LEU A 295 1.41 -4.83 13.17
CA LEU A 295 2.72 -4.18 12.96
C LEU A 295 2.84 -3.44 11.60
N GLY A 296 1.91 -3.67 10.67
CA GLY A 296 2.00 -3.16 9.30
C GLY A 296 3.16 -3.78 8.51
N ARG A 297 3.30 -3.40 7.24
CA ARG A 297 4.39 -3.89 6.35
C ARG A 297 5.62 -2.99 6.33
N ARG A 298 5.55 -1.86 6.97
CA ARG A 298 6.63 -0.90 6.99
C ARG A 298 7.77 -1.38 7.91
N GLY A 299 8.34 -2.52 7.72
CA GLY A 299 9.47 -3.03 8.47
C GLY A 299 10.54 -1.97 8.77
N THR A 300 11.67 -2.35 9.21
CA THR A 300 12.83 -1.46 9.33
C THR A 300 13.21 -0.96 7.93
N PRO A 301 13.40 0.35 7.71
CA PRO A 301 13.88 0.85 6.44
C PRO A 301 15.15 0.10 6.03
N ARG A 302 15.18 -0.34 4.77
CA ARG A 302 16.39 -0.98 4.23
C ARG A 302 17.50 0.04 4.19
N LYS A 303 18.64 -0.33 4.73
CA LYS A 303 19.86 0.47 4.72
C LYS A 303 20.56 0.39 3.36
N LEU A 304 21.34 1.40 3.04
CA LEU A 304 22.22 1.44 1.87
C LEU A 304 23.48 0.59 2.07
N GLU A 305 23.86 0.40 3.34
CA GLU A 305 25.08 -0.32 3.76
C GLU A 305 26.35 0.32 3.16
N VAL A 306 26.39 1.65 3.16
CA VAL A 306 27.53 2.43 2.66
C VAL A 306 28.17 3.26 3.79
N PRO A 307 29.47 3.58 3.68
CA PRO A 307 30.15 4.46 4.62
C PRO A 307 29.42 5.82 4.75
N GLY A 308 29.18 6.24 5.99
CA GLY A 308 28.54 7.51 6.34
C GLY A 308 27.02 7.48 6.35
N GLU A 309 26.38 6.31 6.22
CA GLU A 309 24.91 6.18 6.32
C GLU A 309 24.37 6.52 7.72
N GLU A 310 25.20 6.41 8.75
CA GLU A 310 24.86 6.73 10.15
C GLU A 310 24.84 8.24 10.45
N GLN A 311 25.23 9.08 9.50
CA GLN A 311 25.28 10.53 9.74
C GLN A 311 23.89 11.13 10.01
N PRO A 312 23.79 12.19 10.85
CA PRO A 312 22.53 12.83 11.21
C PRO A 312 21.75 13.43 10.03
N LYS A 313 22.40 13.68 8.89
CA LYS A 313 21.78 14.18 7.67
C LYS A 313 21.05 13.10 6.86
N VAL A 314 21.17 11.81 7.25
CA VAL A 314 20.51 10.70 6.58
C VAL A 314 19.16 10.44 7.22
N HIS A 315 18.11 10.51 6.41
CA HIS A 315 16.73 10.33 6.80
C HIS A 315 16.12 9.16 6.00
N TYR A 316 15.16 8.46 6.58
CA TYR A 316 14.43 7.38 5.91
C TYR A 316 12.98 7.75 5.56
N THR A 317 12.55 8.95 5.95
CA THR A 317 11.21 9.46 5.70
C THR A 317 11.21 10.96 5.55
N LEU A 318 10.33 11.46 4.67
CA LEU A 318 9.95 12.86 4.62
C LEU A 318 8.59 13.02 5.32
N VAL A 319 8.57 13.67 6.48
CA VAL A 319 7.30 14.00 7.16
C VAL A 319 6.87 15.41 6.77
N GLU A 320 7.76 16.37 6.91
CA GLU A 320 7.57 17.78 6.55
C GLU A 320 8.75 18.28 5.71
N PRO A 321 8.53 19.09 4.68
CA PRO A 321 9.60 19.60 3.84
C PRO A 321 10.34 20.81 4.46
N ASP A 322 9.75 21.52 5.44
CA ASP A 322 10.31 22.74 6.03
C ASP A 322 11.74 22.58 6.58
N PRO A 323 12.13 21.47 7.24
CA PRO A 323 13.50 21.27 7.71
C PRO A 323 14.55 21.21 6.59
N PHE A 324 14.11 21.07 5.34
CA PHE A 324 14.98 20.96 4.17
C PHE A 324 15.07 22.28 3.37
N ALA A 325 14.50 23.39 3.89
CA ALA A 325 14.64 24.70 3.27
C ALA A 325 16.13 25.09 3.17
N SER A 326 16.52 25.66 2.03
CA SER A 326 17.89 26.07 1.69
C SER A 326 18.94 24.94 1.70
N LYS A 327 18.52 23.68 1.70
CA LYS A 327 19.42 22.50 1.67
C LYS A 327 19.51 21.89 0.27
N HIS A 328 20.67 21.31 -0.02
CA HIS A 328 20.88 20.40 -1.14
C HIS A 328 20.43 19.01 -0.72
N VAL A 329 19.29 18.55 -1.24
CA VAL A 329 18.66 17.30 -0.83
C VAL A 329 18.82 16.24 -1.91
N LEU A 330 19.28 15.03 -1.51
CA LEU A 330 19.32 13.85 -2.36
C LEU A 330 18.28 12.83 -1.88
N VAL A 331 17.37 12.44 -2.76
CA VAL A 331 16.46 11.32 -2.53
C VAL A 331 17.03 10.09 -3.20
N VAL A 332 17.11 8.96 -2.47
CA VAL A 332 17.64 7.68 -2.98
C VAL A 332 16.51 6.68 -3.11
N GLY A 333 16.24 6.24 -4.33
CA GLY A 333 15.18 5.28 -4.66
C GLY A 333 14.46 5.61 -5.95
N GLY A 334 13.65 4.68 -6.46
CA GLY A 334 12.94 4.85 -7.73
C GLY A 334 11.52 4.25 -7.72
N GLY A 335 10.98 3.97 -6.52
CA GLY A 335 9.59 3.58 -6.33
C GLY A 335 8.68 4.78 -6.06
N ASN A 336 7.38 4.54 -5.87
CA ASN A 336 6.40 5.60 -5.58
C ASN A 336 6.81 6.52 -4.43
N SER A 337 7.28 5.96 -3.32
CA SER A 337 7.68 6.75 -2.15
C SER A 337 8.82 7.73 -2.45
N ALA A 338 9.87 7.26 -3.14
CA ALA A 338 11.01 8.12 -3.49
C ALA A 338 10.60 9.22 -4.47
N VAL A 339 9.81 8.88 -5.50
CA VAL A 339 9.30 9.84 -6.47
C VAL A 339 8.38 10.86 -5.81
N GLU A 340 7.42 10.44 -4.98
CA GLU A 340 6.54 11.31 -4.22
C GLU A 340 7.31 12.25 -3.26
N THR A 341 8.37 11.74 -2.63
CA THR A 341 9.27 12.53 -1.78
C THR A 341 10.01 13.61 -2.58
N ALA A 342 10.61 13.24 -3.71
CA ALA A 342 11.33 14.20 -4.56
C ALA A 342 10.38 15.28 -5.12
N LEU A 343 9.18 14.89 -5.56
CA LEU A 343 8.15 15.82 -6.02
C LEU A 343 7.67 16.75 -4.91
N ALA A 344 7.43 16.24 -3.70
CA ALA A 344 7.02 17.07 -2.56
C ALA A 344 8.07 18.12 -2.19
N LEU A 345 9.36 17.77 -2.25
CA LEU A 345 10.45 18.73 -2.03
C LEU A 345 10.57 19.74 -3.17
N ALA A 346 10.35 19.33 -4.41
CA ALA A 346 10.36 20.25 -5.56
C ALA A 346 9.16 21.20 -5.53
N ASP A 347 7.96 20.72 -5.18
CA ASP A 347 6.74 21.51 -5.04
C ASP A 347 6.84 22.49 -3.85
N PHE A 348 7.56 22.11 -2.78
CA PHE A 348 7.89 23.02 -1.67
C PHE A 348 8.71 24.22 -2.14
N ASN A 349 9.52 24.08 -3.17
CA ASN A 349 10.25 25.13 -3.88
C ASN A 349 11.11 26.06 -2.99
N ARG A 350 11.61 25.54 -1.86
CA ARG A 350 12.49 26.28 -0.92
C ARG A 350 13.81 25.54 -0.64
N CYS A 351 14.00 24.34 -1.18
CA CYS A 351 15.28 23.65 -1.17
C CYS A 351 16.28 24.38 -2.07
N ALA A 352 17.58 24.35 -1.72
CA ALA A 352 18.64 24.87 -2.60
C ALA A 352 18.72 24.04 -3.89
N SER A 353 18.58 22.72 -3.78
CA SER A 353 18.40 21.81 -4.92
C SER A 353 17.77 20.51 -4.47
N VAL A 354 17.08 19.83 -5.40
CA VAL A 354 16.54 18.48 -5.21
C VAL A 354 17.13 17.57 -6.28
N ALA A 355 17.77 16.48 -5.86
CA ALA A 355 18.26 15.43 -6.74
C ALA A 355 17.62 14.09 -6.37
N ILE A 356 17.47 13.20 -7.34
CA ILE A 356 17.01 11.82 -7.12
C ILE A 356 18.00 10.84 -7.76
N SER A 357 18.45 9.86 -6.97
CA SER A 357 19.36 8.79 -7.37
C SER A 357 18.60 7.48 -7.48
N TYR A 358 18.74 6.78 -8.60
CA TYR A 358 18.15 5.46 -8.77
C TYR A 358 19.06 4.55 -9.59
N ARG A 359 19.11 3.27 -9.23
CA ARG A 359 20.02 2.26 -9.83
C ARG A 359 19.65 1.80 -11.23
N ARG A 360 18.48 2.18 -11.77
CA ARG A 360 18.02 1.86 -13.12
C ARG A 360 17.96 3.12 -13.99
N ASP A 361 17.82 2.92 -15.28
CA ASP A 361 17.83 4.00 -16.28
C ASP A 361 16.53 4.83 -16.30
N ALA A 362 15.43 4.31 -15.72
CA ALA A 362 14.13 4.99 -15.72
C ALA A 362 13.31 4.67 -14.44
N PHE A 363 12.36 5.57 -14.10
CA PHE A 363 11.45 5.41 -12.96
C PHE A 363 10.25 4.49 -13.27
N ALA A 364 10.55 3.34 -13.80
CA ALA A 364 9.57 2.42 -14.32
C ALA A 364 8.73 1.72 -13.24
N ARG A 365 9.19 1.71 -11.98
CA ARG A 365 8.50 1.04 -10.84
C ARG A 365 7.51 1.93 -10.10
N CYS A 366 7.30 3.16 -10.53
CA CYS A 366 6.29 4.04 -9.95
C CYS A 366 4.99 4.05 -10.77
N ARG A 367 3.90 4.51 -10.15
CA ARG A 367 2.60 4.68 -10.82
C ARG A 367 2.74 5.64 -12.00
N ALA A 368 1.94 5.44 -13.04
CA ALA A 368 2.01 6.23 -14.27
C ALA A 368 1.90 7.75 -14.03
N ASP A 369 1.05 8.18 -13.10
CA ASP A 369 0.92 9.60 -12.75
C ASP A 369 2.18 10.15 -12.06
N ASN A 370 2.79 9.39 -11.16
CA ASN A 370 4.05 9.76 -10.52
C ASN A 370 5.19 9.80 -11.54
N ARG A 371 5.21 8.86 -12.49
CA ARG A 371 6.20 8.83 -13.56
C ARG A 371 6.10 10.08 -14.43
N ARG A 372 4.90 10.41 -14.91
CA ARG A 372 4.67 11.63 -15.70
C ARG A 372 5.14 12.89 -14.97
N ARG A 373 4.78 13.05 -13.68
CA ARG A 373 5.16 14.21 -12.88
C ARG A 373 6.65 14.30 -12.62
N ILE A 374 7.33 13.19 -12.37
CA ILE A 374 8.79 13.20 -12.16
C ILE A 374 9.53 13.51 -13.45
N ASP A 375 9.09 12.95 -14.60
CA ASP A 375 9.68 13.23 -15.90
C ASP A 375 9.53 14.72 -16.27
N GLU A 376 8.35 15.33 -16.01
CA GLU A 376 8.12 16.76 -16.16
C GLU A 376 9.02 17.60 -15.25
N ALA A 377 9.15 17.22 -13.98
CA ALA A 377 10.00 17.93 -13.02
C ALA A 377 11.50 17.85 -13.39
N VAL A 378 11.93 16.75 -13.98
CA VAL A 378 13.30 16.60 -14.52
C VAL A 378 13.49 17.45 -15.77
N GLN A 379 12.55 17.41 -16.72
CA GLN A 379 12.60 18.23 -17.95
C GLN A 379 12.61 19.73 -17.66
N THR A 380 11.86 20.17 -16.65
CA THR A 380 11.80 21.58 -16.23
C THR A 380 12.97 22.00 -15.32
N GLY A 381 13.88 21.07 -14.99
CA GLY A 381 15.03 21.35 -14.12
C GLY A 381 14.73 21.52 -12.63
N LYS A 382 13.49 21.25 -12.20
CA LYS A 382 13.10 21.29 -10.78
C LYS A 382 13.74 20.16 -9.96
N ILE A 383 13.99 19.01 -10.60
CA ILE A 383 14.65 17.85 -10.00
C ILE A 383 15.79 17.40 -10.91
N ARG A 384 16.96 17.17 -10.34
CA ARG A 384 18.09 16.55 -11.06
C ARG A 384 18.02 15.03 -10.92
N ALA A 385 17.76 14.31 -12.00
CA ALA A 385 17.79 12.86 -12.02
C ALA A 385 19.23 12.36 -12.26
N LEU A 386 19.69 11.43 -11.42
CA LEU A 386 20.96 10.72 -11.51
C LEU A 386 20.66 9.25 -11.82
N LEU A 387 20.65 8.89 -13.09
CA LEU A 387 20.23 7.57 -13.61
C LEU A 387 21.23 7.07 -14.65
N PRO A 388 21.64 5.79 -14.62
CA PRO A 388 21.63 4.94 -13.43
C PRO A 388 22.70 5.37 -12.44
N SER A 389 22.40 5.31 -11.14
CA SER A 389 23.38 5.66 -10.12
C SER A 389 23.25 4.83 -8.84
N GLN A 390 24.37 4.67 -8.14
CA GLN A 390 24.43 4.03 -6.82
C GLN A 390 25.27 4.89 -5.88
N ILE A 391 24.86 4.94 -4.62
CA ILE A 391 25.61 5.65 -3.58
C ILE A 391 26.86 4.81 -3.24
N ALA A 392 28.01 5.45 -3.23
CA ALA A 392 29.28 4.86 -2.82
C ALA A 392 29.65 5.24 -1.37
N SER A 393 29.46 6.53 -0.99
CA SER A 393 29.66 7.00 0.38
C SER A 393 28.92 8.30 0.62
N ILE A 394 28.64 8.59 1.89
CA ILE A 394 27.99 9.82 2.34
C ILE A 394 28.98 10.56 3.26
N ASN A 395 29.45 11.73 2.83
CA ASN A 395 30.34 12.58 3.59
C ASN A 395 29.58 13.77 4.19
N GLU A 396 30.19 14.56 5.06
CA GLU A 396 29.52 15.64 5.78
C GLU A 396 28.81 16.64 4.86
N ARG A 397 29.44 17.05 3.74
CA ARG A 397 28.92 18.07 2.81
C ARG A 397 28.71 17.59 1.39
N GLU A 398 28.99 16.34 1.12
CA GLU A 398 28.85 15.74 -0.22
C GLU A 398 28.37 14.30 -0.16
N VAL A 399 27.87 13.82 -1.28
CA VAL A 399 27.62 12.39 -1.51
C VAL A 399 28.41 11.97 -2.75
N VAL A 400 29.08 10.83 -2.62
CA VAL A 400 29.80 10.20 -3.74
C VAL A 400 28.90 9.12 -4.33
N LEU A 401 28.69 9.19 -5.64
CA LEU A 401 27.88 8.25 -6.40
C LEU A 401 28.70 7.64 -7.54
N THR A 402 28.35 6.45 -7.93
CA THR A 402 28.78 5.86 -9.21
C THR A 402 27.65 6.04 -10.21
N CYS A 403 27.87 6.84 -11.25
CA CYS A 403 26.92 7.09 -12.33
C CYS A 403 27.49 6.54 -13.65
N GLY A 404 26.84 5.53 -14.25
CA GLY A 404 27.32 4.94 -15.50
C GLY A 404 28.77 4.45 -15.42
N GLY A 405 29.21 3.93 -14.26
CA GLY A 405 30.59 3.45 -14.02
C GLY A 405 31.61 4.57 -13.68
N ARG A 406 31.19 5.83 -13.59
CA ARG A 406 32.06 6.96 -13.21
C ARG A 406 31.71 7.50 -11.83
N GLU A 407 32.73 7.82 -11.03
CA GLU A 407 32.55 8.50 -9.74
C GLU A 407 32.07 9.93 -9.99
N THR A 408 31.01 10.30 -9.29
CA THR A 408 30.41 11.64 -9.33
C THR A 408 30.20 12.12 -7.89
N ARG A 409 30.64 13.33 -7.58
CA ARG A 409 30.45 13.98 -6.29
C ARG A 409 29.41 15.07 -6.41
N ILE A 410 28.48 15.12 -5.50
CA ILE A 410 27.46 16.18 -5.44
C ILE A 410 27.44 16.82 -4.05
N GLN A 411 27.30 18.13 -4.02
CA GLN A 411 27.06 18.85 -2.78
C GLN A 411 25.75 18.37 -2.16
N ASN A 412 25.75 18.14 -0.84
CA ASN A 412 24.64 17.54 -0.16
C ASN A 412 24.58 17.90 1.33
N ASP A 413 23.41 18.37 1.79
CA ASP A 413 23.11 18.68 3.18
C ASP A 413 22.12 17.71 3.80
N ALA A 414 21.39 16.92 2.99
CA ALA A 414 20.48 15.90 3.47
C ALA A 414 20.29 14.76 2.45
N VAL A 415 20.22 13.53 2.94
CA VAL A 415 19.92 12.33 2.17
C VAL A 415 18.64 11.70 2.68
N ILE A 416 17.67 11.41 1.79
CA ILE A 416 16.44 10.72 2.14
C ILE A 416 16.42 9.37 1.44
N VAL A 417 16.60 8.29 2.20
CA VAL A 417 16.72 6.91 1.69
C VAL A 417 15.35 6.27 1.61
N GLN A 418 14.89 5.93 0.39
CA GLN A 418 13.57 5.36 0.11
C GLN A 418 13.66 4.15 -0.84
N ILE A 419 14.47 3.18 -0.45
CA ILE A 419 14.75 1.95 -1.23
C ILE A 419 13.89 0.75 -0.81
N GLY A 420 12.85 0.99 -0.01
CA GLY A 420 11.97 0.00 0.59
C GLY A 420 12.35 -0.37 2.01
N GLY A 421 11.60 -1.28 2.61
CA GLY A 421 11.86 -1.85 3.94
C GLY A 421 12.10 -3.36 3.86
N THR A 422 12.70 -3.93 4.90
CA THR A 422 12.67 -5.37 5.13
C THR A 422 11.26 -5.76 5.59
N ALA A 423 10.70 -6.79 4.98
CA ALA A 423 9.42 -7.31 5.44
C ALA A 423 9.56 -7.77 6.90
N PRO A 424 8.55 -7.57 7.75
CA PRO A 424 8.61 -8.02 9.14
C PRO A 424 8.53 -9.55 9.30
N ALA A 425 8.75 -10.31 8.23
CA ALA A 425 8.79 -11.76 8.23
C ALA A 425 9.82 -12.32 9.22
N GLU A 426 11.02 -11.75 9.23
CA GLU A 426 12.07 -12.11 10.19
C GLU A 426 11.60 -11.86 11.64
N LEU A 427 10.98 -10.71 11.90
CA LEU A 427 10.43 -10.39 13.22
C LEU A 427 9.30 -11.36 13.62
N LEU A 428 8.44 -11.74 12.68
CA LEU A 428 7.40 -12.75 12.93
C LEU A 428 8.02 -14.11 13.27
N GLN A 429 9.09 -14.50 12.60
CA GLN A 429 9.82 -15.74 12.88
C GLN A 429 10.45 -15.70 14.28
N THR A 430 11.02 -14.57 14.72
CA THR A 430 11.52 -14.42 16.09
C THR A 430 10.41 -14.56 17.14
N PHE A 431 9.17 -14.21 16.79
CA PHE A 431 7.99 -14.45 17.62
C PHE A 431 7.45 -15.88 17.50
N GLY A 432 8.14 -16.76 16.77
CA GLY A 432 7.75 -18.16 16.56
C GLY A 432 6.51 -18.32 15.66
N ILE A 433 6.23 -17.35 14.79
CA ILE A 433 5.12 -17.39 13.83
C ILE A 433 5.63 -17.99 12.52
N ASN A 434 4.89 -18.99 12.02
CA ASN A 434 5.21 -19.63 10.75
C ASN A 434 4.95 -18.68 9.60
N VAL A 435 5.98 -18.47 8.78
CA VAL A 435 5.91 -17.68 7.54
C VAL A 435 6.03 -18.63 6.37
N VAL A 436 5.16 -18.49 5.39
CA VAL A 436 5.15 -19.28 4.16
C VAL A 436 5.36 -18.38 2.95
N THR A 437 6.04 -18.89 1.94
CA THR A 437 6.23 -18.18 0.68
C THR A 437 5.12 -18.58 -0.29
N LYS A 438 4.18 -17.67 -0.57
CA LYS A 438 3.13 -17.84 -1.57
C LYS A 438 3.65 -17.52 -2.96
N ARG A 439 3.39 -18.41 -3.95
CA ARG A 439 3.86 -18.28 -5.35
C ARG A 439 2.68 -18.45 -6.31
N GLY A 440 1.93 -17.36 -6.55
CA GLY A 440 0.73 -17.42 -7.41
C GLY A 440 -0.45 -18.19 -6.79
N GLU A 441 -0.45 -18.36 -5.49
CA GLU A 441 -1.48 -19.05 -4.71
C GLU A 441 -2.43 -18.06 -4.05
N ALA A 442 -3.70 -18.52 -3.86
CA ALA A 442 -4.73 -17.73 -3.17
C ALA A 442 -4.54 -17.72 -1.65
#